data_3926980564f1fff99c43f6886025acbe
#
_entry.id   3926980564f1fff99c43f6886025acbe
#
_cell.length_a   1.000
_cell.length_b   1.000
_cell.length_c   1.000
_cell.angle_alpha   90.00
_cell.angle_beta   90.00
_cell.angle_gamma   90.00
#
_symmetry.space_group_name_H-M   'P 1'
#
loop_
_entity.id
_entity.type
_entity.pdbx_description
1 polymer ?
#
loop_
_entity_poly.entity_id
_entity_poly.type
_entity_poly.pdbx_seq_one_letter_code
_entity_poly.pdbx_strand_id
1 'polypeptide(L)'
;MESVLIVSCPEKSGNFFIETLNSVSCEKVTTVRTCGEARRLLSDQYFDLCIINMPLSNGATSSFDGSGENLAKHIASKCVSQVILLVKSEFYDEVSSAVEDYGVITLSKPINKAVFISALKFAKAAGNKLKLMHKRNNELTQKIQDIRIVDRAKCVLISNQNMSEPDAHRFIEKQAMDKRATKREISEEILRLYEN
;
A
#
# COMPACT_ATOMS: atom_id res chain seq x y z
N MET A 1 13.09 1.01 6.25
CA MET A 1 11.65 1.09 6.61
C MET A 1 11.48 2.38 7.40
N GLU A 2 10.57 3.22 6.99
CA GLU A 2 10.36 4.53 7.63
C GLU A 2 9.40 4.40 8.83
N SER A 3 8.35 3.58 8.69
CA SER A 3 7.33 3.45 9.72
C SER A 3 6.87 2.00 9.93
N VAL A 4 6.82 1.58 11.19
CA VAL A 4 6.39 0.24 11.59
C VAL A 4 5.32 0.33 12.66
N LEU A 5 4.22 -0.40 12.46
CA LEU A 5 3.18 -0.59 13.45
C LEU A 5 3.35 -1.96 14.12
N ILE A 6 3.39 -1.98 15.43
CA ILE A 6 3.41 -3.20 16.23
C ILE A 6 2.07 -3.32 16.96
N VAL A 7 1.35 -4.41 16.71
CA VAL A 7 0.12 -4.76 17.43
C VAL A 7 0.47 -5.89 18.39
N SER A 8 0.61 -5.58 19.67
CA SER A 8 1.06 -6.55 20.67
C SER A 8 0.54 -6.23 22.06
N CYS A 9 0.15 -7.27 22.81
CA CYS A 9 -0.13 -7.14 24.23
C CYS A 9 1.21 -6.95 25.01
N PRO A 10 1.31 -6.03 25.98
CA PRO A 10 2.56 -5.36 26.35
C PRO A 10 3.60 -6.08 27.19
N GLU A 11 3.38 -7.30 27.69
CA GLU A 11 4.13 -7.68 28.88
C GLU A 11 5.54 -8.29 28.69
N LYS A 12 5.89 -8.89 27.56
CA LYS A 12 7.24 -9.50 27.40
C LYS A 12 7.90 -9.39 26.03
N SER A 13 7.19 -9.05 25.00
CA SER A 13 7.72 -9.09 23.62
C SER A 13 8.07 -7.72 23.02
N GLY A 14 7.60 -6.62 23.60
CA GLY A 14 7.75 -5.27 23.04
C GLY A 14 9.21 -4.85 22.90
N ASN A 15 10.02 -5.10 23.91
CA ASN A 15 11.45 -4.74 23.90
C ASN A 15 12.23 -5.50 22.82
N PHE A 16 11.96 -6.81 22.66
CA PHE A 16 12.60 -7.62 21.63
C PHE A 16 12.35 -7.09 20.21
N PHE A 17 11.11 -6.70 19.90
CA PHE A 17 10.77 -6.15 18.58
C PHE A 17 11.44 -4.79 18.37
N ILE A 18 11.37 -3.89 19.36
CA ILE A 18 11.98 -2.55 19.28
C ILE A 18 13.49 -2.64 19.11
N GLU A 19 14.18 -3.46 19.93
CA GLU A 19 15.62 -3.67 19.83
C GLU A 19 16.03 -4.23 18.47
N THR A 20 15.26 -5.21 17.95
CA THR A 20 15.55 -5.81 16.66
C THR A 20 15.28 -4.83 15.51
N LEU A 21 14.19 -4.06 15.56
CA LEU A 21 13.86 -3.04 14.57
C LEU A 21 14.92 -1.91 14.54
N ASN A 22 15.43 -1.50 15.68
CA ASN A 22 16.52 -0.53 15.78
C ASN A 22 17.78 -1.04 15.06
N SER A 23 18.07 -2.35 15.13
CA SER A 23 19.20 -2.95 14.42
C SER A 23 19.05 -2.97 12.89
N VAL A 24 17.83 -2.80 12.37
CA VAL A 24 17.49 -2.80 10.92
C VAL A 24 17.22 -1.39 10.38
N SER A 25 17.57 -0.34 11.14
CA SER A 25 17.37 1.08 10.76
C SER A 25 15.91 1.41 10.47
N CYS A 26 15.06 1.25 11.48
CA CYS A 26 13.67 1.71 11.46
C CYS A 26 13.60 3.12 12.06
N GLU A 27 12.93 4.06 11.39
CA GLU A 27 12.89 5.47 11.83
C GLU A 27 11.79 5.71 12.86
N LYS A 28 10.61 5.12 12.65
CA LYS A 28 9.43 5.32 13.50
C LYS A 28 8.76 3.99 13.83
N VAL A 29 8.63 3.70 15.12
CA VAL A 29 7.89 2.54 15.62
C VAL A 29 6.71 3.02 16.43
N THR A 30 5.52 2.55 16.08
CA THR A 30 4.27 2.81 16.82
C THR A 30 3.75 1.49 17.36
N THR A 31 3.42 1.43 18.64
CA THR A 31 2.90 0.22 19.27
C THR A 31 1.47 0.46 19.74
N VAL A 32 0.59 -0.48 19.45
CA VAL A 32 -0.81 -0.52 19.91
C VAL A 32 -1.13 -1.88 20.54
N ARG A 33 -2.17 -1.91 21.37
CA ARG A 33 -2.53 -3.10 22.14
C ARG A 33 -3.66 -3.92 21.52
N THR A 34 -4.50 -3.29 20.70
CA THR A 34 -5.72 -3.89 20.17
C THR A 34 -5.83 -3.77 18.66
N CYS A 35 -6.57 -4.68 18.05
CA CYS A 35 -6.89 -4.62 16.62
C CYS A 35 -7.72 -3.37 16.28
N GLY A 36 -8.56 -2.88 17.21
CA GLY A 36 -9.37 -1.67 17.02
C GLY A 36 -8.52 -0.42 16.91
N GLU A 37 -7.53 -0.25 17.80
CA GLU A 37 -6.56 0.83 17.72
C GLU A 37 -5.74 0.78 16.45
N ALA A 38 -5.28 -0.42 16.05
CA ALA A 38 -4.54 -0.61 14.80
C ALA A 38 -5.35 -0.16 13.59
N ARG A 39 -6.63 -0.54 13.50
CA ARG A 39 -7.50 -0.15 12.38
C ARG A 39 -7.72 1.36 12.31
N ARG A 40 -7.90 2.03 13.46
CA ARG A 40 -8.02 3.50 13.51
C ARG A 40 -6.75 4.18 12.98
N LEU A 41 -5.59 3.77 13.47
CA LEU A 41 -4.31 4.34 13.00
C LEU A 41 -4.08 4.11 11.52
N LEU A 42 -4.43 2.94 10.99
CA LEU A 42 -4.28 2.59 9.58
C LEU A 42 -5.25 3.37 8.66
N SER A 43 -6.33 3.93 9.21
CA SER A 43 -7.22 4.85 8.47
C SER A 43 -6.59 6.23 8.30
N ASP A 44 -5.78 6.66 9.26
CA ASP A 44 -5.26 8.02 9.33
C ASP A 44 -3.82 8.14 8.80
N GLN A 45 -3.04 7.06 8.85
CA GLN A 45 -1.64 7.08 8.45
C GLN A 45 -1.18 5.76 7.84
N TYR A 46 -0.15 5.86 6.99
CA TYR A 46 0.47 4.73 6.31
C TYR A 46 1.62 4.16 7.14
N PHE A 47 1.75 2.83 7.12
CA PHE A 47 2.89 2.10 7.68
C PHE A 47 3.53 1.20 6.62
N ASP A 48 4.86 1.11 6.60
CA ASP A 48 5.59 0.22 5.69
C ASP A 48 5.41 -1.25 6.08
N LEU A 49 5.37 -1.51 7.39
CA LEU A 49 5.26 -2.84 7.96
C LEU A 49 4.33 -2.83 9.17
N CYS A 50 3.48 -3.85 9.24
CA CYS A 50 2.67 -4.14 10.41
C CYS A 50 3.10 -5.49 11.00
N ILE A 51 3.49 -5.49 12.27
CA ILE A 51 3.84 -6.70 13.03
C ILE A 51 2.69 -6.98 13.98
N ILE A 52 2.04 -8.13 13.82
CA ILE A 52 0.92 -8.55 14.66
C ILE A 52 1.37 -9.74 15.51
N ASN A 53 1.41 -9.52 16.82
CA ASN A 53 1.88 -10.52 17.78
C ASN A 53 0.69 -11.17 18.49
N MET A 54 0.25 -12.34 18.02
CA MET A 54 -0.87 -13.09 18.62
C MET A 54 -0.45 -13.96 19.81
N PRO A 55 -1.33 -14.25 20.78
CA PRO A 55 -2.68 -13.76 20.92
C PRO A 55 -2.72 -12.29 21.33
N LEU A 56 -3.72 -11.55 20.86
CA LEU A 56 -4.00 -10.15 21.25
C LEU A 56 -5.01 -10.11 22.40
N SER A 57 -5.02 -11.12 23.27
CA SER A 57 -6.04 -11.29 24.28
C SER A 57 -6.04 -10.17 25.32
N ASN A 58 -7.20 -9.58 25.54
CA ASN A 58 -7.56 -8.89 26.75
C ASN A 58 -7.85 -9.91 27.87
N GLY A 59 -6.83 -10.66 28.27
CA GLY A 59 -6.91 -11.56 29.45
C GLY A 59 -7.96 -12.67 29.37
N ALA A 60 -7.65 -13.84 29.85
CA ALA A 60 -8.51 -14.90 30.32
C ALA A 60 -8.82 -16.11 29.40
N THR A 61 -8.64 -16.09 28.09
CA THR A 61 -8.75 -17.34 27.33
C THR A 61 -7.55 -17.53 26.42
N SER A 62 -6.89 -18.67 26.58
CA SER A 62 -5.81 -19.14 25.70
C SER A 62 -6.32 -19.61 24.33
N SER A 63 -7.56 -19.27 23.99
CA SER A 63 -8.17 -19.60 22.71
C SER A 63 -7.78 -18.58 21.63
N PHE A 64 -7.46 -19.09 20.47
CA PHE A 64 -7.30 -18.34 19.24
C PHE A 64 -8.63 -17.63 18.91
N ASP A 65 -8.67 -16.31 18.92
CA ASP A 65 -9.86 -15.51 18.64
C ASP A 65 -9.98 -15.05 17.18
N GLY A 66 -9.00 -15.37 16.32
CA GLY A 66 -8.98 -14.98 14.91
C GLY A 66 -8.84 -13.47 14.65
N SER A 67 -8.82 -12.64 15.68
CA SER A 67 -8.83 -11.17 15.52
C SER A 67 -7.59 -10.62 14.83
N GLY A 68 -6.43 -11.20 15.14
CA GLY A 68 -5.16 -10.81 14.50
C GLY A 68 -5.04 -11.31 13.07
N GLU A 69 -5.56 -12.48 12.75
CA GLU A 69 -5.66 -13.03 11.41
C GLU A 69 -6.54 -12.12 10.52
N ASN A 70 -7.74 -11.79 11.01
CA ASN A 70 -8.65 -10.89 10.31
C ASN A 70 -8.05 -9.48 10.11
N LEU A 71 -7.28 -9.00 11.08
CA LEU A 71 -6.54 -7.74 10.94
C LEU A 71 -5.46 -7.86 9.86
N ALA A 72 -4.69 -8.95 9.85
CA ALA A 72 -3.65 -9.22 8.87
C ALA A 72 -4.21 -9.23 7.44
N LYS A 73 -5.29 -9.99 7.20
CA LYS A 73 -6.01 -10.02 5.92
C LYS A 73 -6.52 -8.65 5.49
N HIS A 74 -7.09 -7.90 6.45
CA HIS A 74 -7.58 -6.55 6.16
C HIS A 74 -6.48 -5.60 5.73
N ILE A 75 -5.33 -5.60 6.43
CA ILE A 75 -4.18 -4.76 6.09
C ILE A 75 -3.62 -5.15 4.73
N ALA A 76 -3.39 -6.45 4.51
CA ALA A 76 -2.81 -6.96 3.27
C ALA A 76 -3.70 -6.70 2.04
N SER A 77 -5.04 -6.71 2.21
CA SER A 77 -5.99 -6.47 1.11
C SER A 77 -6.17 -4.99 0.77
N LYS A 78 -6.06 -4.10 1.76
CA LYS A 78 -6.42 -2.67 1.57
C LYS A 78 -5.22 -1.74 1.56
N CYS A 79 -4.11 -2.15 2.14
CA CYS A 79 -2.93 -1.32 2.29
C CYS A 79 -1.75 -1.88 1.49
N VAL A 80 -0.81 -1.02 1.11
CA VAL A 80 0.48 -1.43 0.51
C VAL A 80 1.46 -1.90 1.58
N SER A 81 1.02 -1.96 2.84
CA SER A 81 1.81 -2.37 3.99
C SER A 81 2.14 -3.85 3.95
N GLN A 82 3.39 -4.20 4.26
CA GLN A 82 3.74 -5.59 4.52
C GLN A 82 3.23 -6.03 5.90
N VAL A 83 2.89 -7.31 6.05
CA VAL A 83 2.40 -7.85 7.31
C VAL A 83 3.23 -9.04 7.74
N ILE A 84 3.72 -9.00 8.99
CA ILE A 84 4.31 -10.15 9.68
C ILE A 84 3.36 -10.53 10.81
N LEU A 85 2.88 -11.76 10.78
CA LEU A 85 1.98 -12.33 11.78
C LEU A 85 2.72 -13.37 12.60
N LEU A 86 2.72 -13.18 13.93
CA LEU A 86 3.40 -14.05 14.88
C LEU A 86 2.37 -14.87 15.64
N VAL A 87 2.44 -16.19 15.50
CA VAL A 87 1.45 -17.12 16.06
C VAL A 87 2.14 -18.18 16.92
N LYS A 88 1.42 -18.84 17.82
CA LYS A 88 1.92 -20.02 18.51
C LYS A 88 2.08 -21.16 17.53
N SER A 89 3.07 -22.06 17.78
CA SER A 89 3.35 -23.21 16.90
C SER A 89 2.13 -24.10 16.67
N GLU A 90 1.27 -24.23 17.66
CA GLU A 90 0.06 -25.05 17.60
C GLU A 90 -0.98 -24.57 16.57
N PHE A 91 -0.95 -23.27 16.20
CA PHE A 91 -1.88 -22.66 15.24
C PHE A 91 -1.18 -22.25 13.93
N TYR A 92 0.11 -22.59 13.78
CA TYR A 92 0.90 -22.09 12.65
C TYR A 92 0.36 -22.54 11.30
N ASP A 93 0.10 -23.82 11.12
CA ASP A 93 -0.31 -24.38 9.83
C ASP A 93 -1.69 -23.85 9.41
N GLU A 94 -2.64 -23.81 10.37
CA GLU A 94 -3.99 -23.30 10.12
C GLU A 94 -3.96 -21.81 9.71
N VAL A 95 -3.28 -21.00 10.51
CA VAL A 95 -3.23 -19.54 10.27
C VAL A 95 -2.41 -19.23 9.03
N SER A 96 -1.28 -19.92 8.81
CA SER A 96 -0.44 -19.70 7.62
C SER A 96 -1.23 -19.95 6.35
N SER A 97 -1.91 -21.11 6.26
CA SER A 97 -2.75 -21.44 5.11
C SER A 97 -3.89 -20.43 4.86
N ALA A 98 -4.42 -19.86 5.95
CA ALA A 98 -5.51 -18.89 5.84
C ALA A 98 -5.06 -17.50 5.35
N VAL A 99 -3.77 -17.13 5.50
CA VAL A 99 -3.28 -15.78 5.19
C VAL A 99 -2.22 -15.73 4.09
N GLU A 100 -1.69 -16.85 3.61
CA GLU A 100 -0.61 -16.89 2.63
C GLU A 100 -1.00 -16.25 1.29
N ASP A 101 -2.22 -16.47 0.81
CA ASP A 101 -2.75 -15.87 -0.42
C ASP A 101 -2.81 -14.34 -0.38
N TYR A 102 -2.82 -13.76 0.82
CA TYR A 102 -2.76 -12.31 1.04
C TYR A 102 -1.33 -11.77 1.09
N GLY A 103 -0.30 -12.64 0.98
CA GLY A 103 1.09 -12.24 1.08
C GLY A 103 1.54 -11.89 2.50
N VAL A 104 0.86 -12.39 3.52
CA VAL A 104 1.21 -12.23 4.93
C VAL A 104 2.34 -13.20 5.29
N ILE A 105 3.39 -12.69 5.92
CA ILE A 105 4.50 -13.51 6.42
C ILE A 105 4.13 -14.03 7.80
N THR A 106 3.93 -15.35 7.93
CA THR A 106 3.62 -15.97 9.22
C THR A 106 4.88 -16.54 9.86
N LEU A 107 5.08 -16.27 11.15
CA LEU A 107 6.20 -16.81 11.95
C LEU A 107 5.67 -17.50 13.19
N SER A 108 6.19 -18.70 13.48
CA SER A 108 5.83 -19.44 14.69
C SER A 108 6.64 -18.99 15.89
N LYS A 109 6.05 -19.05 17.08
CA LYS A 109 6.71 -18.85 18.37
C LYS A 109 7.16 -20.21 18.96
N PRO A 110 8.31 -20.27 19.67
CA PRO A 110 9.19 -19.15 20.04
C PRO A 110 9.99 -18.59 18.87
N ILE A 111 10.18 -17.25 18.83
CA ILE A 111 10.82 -16.57 17.70
C ILE A 111 12.32 -16.61 17.85
N ASN A 112 13.00 -17.13 16.82
CA ASN A 112 14.44 -16.99 16.67
C ASN A 112 14.78 -15.60 16.12
N LYS A 113 15.73 -14.89 16.73
CA LYS A 113 16.17 -13.54 16.31
C LYS A 113 16.65 -13.51 14.86
N ALA A 114 17.42 -14.52 14.43
CA ALA A 114 17.93 -14.61 13.07
C ALA A 114 16.79 -14.77 12.03
N VAL A 115 15.80 -15.62 12.32
CA VAL A 115 14.62 -15.82 11.48
C VAL A 115 13.81 -14.52 11.40
N PHE A 116 13.60 -13.84 12.52
CA PHE A 116 12.87 -12.58 12.54
C PHE A 116 13.57 -11.48 11.74
N ILE A 117 14.90 -11.35 11.86
CA ILE A 117 15.69 -10.40 11.05
C ILE A 117 15.56 -10.74 9.55
N SER A 118 15.60 -12.02 9.19
CA SER A 118 15.44 -12.45 7.80
C SER A 118 14.05 -12.09 7.26
N ALA A 119 13.00 -12.31 8.05
CA ALA A 119 11.64 -11.92 7.71
C ALA A 119 11.49 -10.39 7.54
N LEU A 120 12.12 -9.59 8.41
CA LEU A 120 12.15 -8.13 8.28
C LEU A 120 12.84 -7.67 6.99
N LYS A 121 13.97 -8.27 6.63
CA LYS A 121 14.68 -7.99 5.37
C LYS A 121 13.82 -8.36 4.16
N PHE A 122 13.17 -9.51 4.21
CA PHE A 122 12.26 -9.94 3.15
C PHE A 122 11.06 -9.01 3.02
N ALA A 123 10.40 -8.65 4.12
CA ALA A 123 9.29 -7.70 4.14
C ALA A 123 9.71 -6.33 3.56
N LYS A 124 10.91 -5.84 3.92
CA LYS A 124 11.47 -4.59 3.35
C LYS A 124 11.65 -4.69 1.84
N ALA A 125 12.24 -5.77 1.34
CA ALA A 125 12.47 -5.97 -0.09
C ALA A 125 11.16 -6.09 -0.87
N ALA A 126 10.21 -6.88 -0.36
CA ALA A 126 8.88 -7.05 -0.94
C ALA A 126 8.10 -5.72 -0.95
N GLY A 127 8.11 -4.98 0.16
CA GLY A 127 7.46 -3.66 0.27
C GLY A 127 8.03 -2.65 -0.73
N ASN A 128 9.36 -2.59 -0.91
CA ASN A 128 9.98 -1.72 -1.89
C ASN A 128 9.54 -2.09 -3.33
N LYS A 129 9.47 -3.38 -3.64
CA LYS A 129 8.99 -3.87 -4.93
C LYS A 129 7.53 -3.46 -5.18
N LEU A 130 6.66 -3.64 -4.18
CA LEU A 130 5.26 -3.24 -4.27
C LEU A 130 5.10 -1.73 -4.47
N LYS A 131 5.82 -0.91 -3.72
CA LYS A 131 5.82 0.56 -3.92
C LYS A 131 6.21 0.95 -5.35
N LEU A 132 7.24 0.31 -5.90
CA LEU A 132 7.66 0.55 -7.28
C LEU A 132 6.59 0.13 -8.28
N MET A 133 5.93 -1.00 -8.07
CA MET A 133 4.84 -1.47 -8.93
C MET A 133 3.63 -0.53 -8.86
N HIS A 134 3.24 -0.08 -7.67
CA HIS A 134 2.17 0.90 -7.49
C HIS A 134 2.49 2.22 -8.19
N LYS A 135 3.72 2.73 -8.04
CA LYS A 135 4.14 3.95 -8.75
C LYS A 135 3.99 3.79 -10.27
N ARG A 136 4.48 2.70 -10.83
CA ARG A 136 4.36 2.41 -12.28
C ARG A 136 2.90 2.28 -12.71
N ASN A 137 2.07 1.62 -11.92
CA ASN A 137 0.65 1.47 -12.23
C ASN A 137 -0.07 2.83 -12.24
N ASN A 138 0.21 3.70 -11.26
CA ASN A 138 -0.33 5.05 -11.24
C ASN A 138 0.13 5.88 -12.45
N GLU A 139 1.41 5.80 -12.84
CA GLU A 139 1.93 6.46 -14.05
C GLU A 139 1.23 5.96 -15.32
N LEU A 140 0.98 4.64 -15.44
CA LEU A 140 0.25 4.09 -16.58
C LEU A 140 -1.22 4.52 -16.58
N THR A 141 -1.87 4.51 -15.44
CA THR A 141 -3.26 4.97 -15.29
C THR A 141 -3.38 6.45 -15.68
N GLN A 142 -2.43 7.27 -15.25
CA GLN A 142 -2.37 8.69 -15.62
C GLN A 142 -2.21 8.87 -17.13
N LYS A 143 -1.30 8.13 -17.77
CA LYS A 143 -1.12 8.16 -19.22
C LYS A 143 -2.40 7.78 -19.99
N ILE A 144 -3.12 6.76 -19.51
CA ILE A 144 -4.40 6.37 -20.12
C ILE A 144 -5.43 7.50 -20.00
N GLN A 145 -5.51 8.15 -18.85
CA GLN A 145 -6.39 9.31 -18.66
C GLN A 145 -6.00 10.48 -19.58
N ASP A 146 -4.70 10.77 -19.70
CA ASP A 146 -4.21 11.83 -20.57
C ASP A 146 -4.57 11.56 -22.04
N ILE A 147 -4.39 10.32 -22.52
CA ILE A 147 -4.79 9.91 -23.88
C ILE A 147 -6.29 10.13 -24.09
N ARG A 148 -7.12 9.69 -23.15
CA ARG A 148 -8.58 9.87 -23.26
C ARG A 148 -9.00 11.35 -23.34
N ILE A 149 -8.37 12.22 -22.55
CA ILE A 149 -8.65 13.67 -22.57
C ILE A 149 -8.23 14.27 -23.92
N VAL A 150 -7.05 13.90 -24.44
CA VAL A 150 -6.57 14.36 -25.74
C VAL A 150 -7.47 13.88 -26.87
N ASP A 151 -7.88 12.61 -26.86
CA ASP A 151 -8.77 12.07 -27.88
C ASP A 151 -10.15 12.73 -27.85
N ARG A 152 -10.70 13.00 -26.67
CA ARG A 152 -11.96 13.74 -26.52
C ARG A 152 -11.84 15.15 -27.08
N ALA A 153 -10.74 15.86 -26.79
CA ALA A 153 -10.48 17.19 -27.34
C ALA A 153 -10.34 17.18 -28.87
N LYS A 154 -9.68 16.15 -29.45
CA LYS A 154 -9.64 15.95 -30.91
C LYS A 154 -11.04 15.78 -31.48
N CYS A 155 -11.88 14.96 -30.89
CA CYS A 155 -13.27 14.78 -31.33
C CYS A 155 -14.04 16.10 -31.34
N VAL A 156 -13.87 16.93 -30.31
CA VAL A 156 -14.51 18.24 -30.23
C VAL A 156 -14.03 19.18 -31.35
N LEU A 157 -12.72 19.23 -31.63
CA LEU A 157 -12.17 20.02 -32.73
C LEU A 157 -12.64 19.55 -34.10
N ILE A 158 -12.73 18.23 -34.32
CA ILE A 158 -13.26 17.63 -35.54
C ILE A 158 -14.72 18.05 -35.74
N SER A 159 -15.53 17.92 -34.69
CA SER A 159 -16.98 18.18 -34.77
C SER A 159 -17.32 19.67 -34.93
N ASN A 160 -16.60 20.56 -34.25
CA ASN A 160 -16.95 21.98 -34.18
C ASN A 160 -16.13 22.85 -35.14
N GLN A 161 -14.94 22.42 -35.53
CA GLN A 161 -14.07 23.19 -36.43
C GLN A 161 -13.81 22.50 -37.79
N ASN A 162 -14.48 21.38 -38.07
CA ASN A 162 -14.31 20.60 -39.30
C ASN A 162 -12.83 20.21 -39.57
N MET A 163 -12.02 20.03 -38.54
CA MET A 163 -10.64 19.58 -38.69
C MET A 163 -10.58 18.09 -39.03
N SER A 164 -9.54 17.71 -39.77
CA SER A 164 -9.21 16.28 -39.86
C SER A 164 -8.55 15.82 -38.55
N GLU A 165 -8.54 14.51 -38.26
CA GLU A 165 -7.86 13.97 -37.06
C GLU A 165 -6.39 14.36 -36.99
N PRO A 166 -5.58 14.25 -38.08
CA PRO A 166 -4.20 14.72 -38.07
C PRO A 166 -4.05 16.22 -37.79
N ASP A 167 -4.97 17.05 -38.27
CA ASP A 167 -4.92 18.49 -38.03
C ASP A 167 -5.29 18.84 -36.60
N ALA A 168 -6.30 18.20 -36.03
CA ALA A 168 -6.66 18.35 -34.62
C ALA A 168 -5.50 17.92 -33.70
N HIS A 169 -4.81 16.82 -34.02
CA HIS A 169 -3.64 16.38 -33.29
C HIS A 169 -2.51 17.41 -33.33
N ARG A 170 -2.14 17.88 -34.52
CA ARG A 170 -1.11 18.92 -34.73
C ARG A 170 -1.48 20.22 -34.04
N PHE A 171 -2.76 20.59 -34.06
CA PHE A 171 -3.24 21.80 -33.36
C PHE A 171 -2.96 21.73 -31.87
N ILE A 172 -3.33 20.61 -31.21
CA ILE A 172 -3.08 20.40 -29.77
C ILE A 172 -1.57 20.43 -29.48
N GLU A 173 -0.75 19.76 -30.31
CA GLU A 173 0.70 19.74 -30.14
C GLU A 173 1.31 21.16 -30.27
N LYS A 174 0.91 21.90 -31.28
CA LYS A 174 1.40 23.27 -31.50
C LYS A 174 1.01 24.17 -30.33
N GLN A 175 -0.24 24.13 -29.88
CA GLN A 175 -0.67 24.93 -28.73
C GLN A 175 0.08 24.56 -27.46
N ALA A 176 0.36 23.28 -27.25
CA ALA A 176 1.15 22.82 -26.09
C ALA A 176 2.58 23.37 -26.12
N MET A 177 3.21 23.38 -27.30
CA MET A 177 4.55 23.96 -27.48
C MET A 177 4.54 25.49 -27.30
N ASP A 178 3.60 26.18 -27.92
CA ASP A 178 3.52 27.68 -27.91
C ASP A 178 3.27 28.18 -26.47
N LYS A 179 2.40 27.48 -25.71
CA LYS A 179 2.05 27.84 -24.33
C LYS A 179 2.97 27.20 -23.26
N ARG A 180 3.93 26.35 -23.66
CA ARG A 180 4.77 25.56 -22.77
C ARG A 180 3.94 24.77 -21.75
N ALA A 181 2.83 24.23 -22.20
CA ALA A 181 1.88 23.44 -21.44
C ALA A 181 1.90 21.96 -21.91
N THR A 182 1.33 21.08 -21.11
CA THR A 182 1.13 19.69 -21.52
C THR A 182 -0.02 19.57 -22.51
N LYS A 183 -0.01 18.52 -23.36
CA LYS A 183 -1.14 18.24 -24.27
C LYS A 183 -2.45 18.06 -23.49
N ARG A 184 -2.39 17.51 -22.26
CA ARG A 184 -3.52 17.37 -21.36
C ARG A 184 -4.13 18.74 -21.01
N GLU A 185 -3.31 19.67 -20.52
CA GLU A 185 -3.78 21.02 -20.13
C GLU A 185 -4.44 21.75 -21.31
N ILE A 186 -3.83 21.69 -22.50
CA ILE A 186 -4.44 22.27 -23.72
C ILE A 186 -5.77 21.59 -24.06
N SER A 187 -5.81 20.26 -23.94
CA SER A 187 -7.04 19.50 -24.21
C SER A 187 -8.15 19.83 -23.21
N GLU A 188 -7.83 20.00 -21.94
CA GLU A 188 -8.79 20.43 -20.92
C GLU A 188 -9.28 21.88 -21.18
N GLU A 189 -8.43 22.78 -21.66
CA GLU A 189 -8.86 24.12 -22.10
C GLU A 189 -9.84 24.04 -23.26
N ILE A 190 -9.55 23.22 -24.27
CA ILE A 190 -10.44 23.02 -25.43
C ILE A 190 -11.78 22.47 -24.97
N LEU A 191 -11.80 21.44 -24.14
CA LEU A 191 -13.03 20.84 -23.62
C LEU A 191 -13.89 21.86 -22.86
N ARG A 192 -13.26 22.73 -22.02
CA ARG A 192 -13.98 23.80 -21.31
C ARG A 192 -14.63 24.82 -22.24
N LEU A 193 -14.03 25.08 -23.40
CA LEU A 193 -14.57 26.06 -24.36
C LEU A 193 -15.78 25.55 -25.14
N TYR A 194 -15.89 24.24 -25.34
CA TYR A 194 -16.91 23.64 -26.21
C TYR A 194 -17.95 22.77 -25.50
N GLU A 195 -17.72 22.37 -24.26
CA GLU A 195 -18.61 21.50 -23.48
C GLU A 195 -19.35 22.22 -22.32
N ASN A 196 -19.28 23.57 -22.30
CA ASN A 196 -20.05 24.39 -21.36
C ASN A 196 -21.40 24.77 -21.95
#